data_af792d9d35ab6ce881dcb17032f04ca5
#
_entry.id   af792d9d35ab6ce881dcb17032f04ca5
#
_cell.length_a   1.000
_cell.length_b   1.000
_cell.length_c   1.000
_cell.angle_alpha   90.00
_cell.angle_beta   90.00
_cell.angle_gamma   90.00
#
_symmetry.space_group_name_H-M   'P 1'
#
loop_
_entity.id
_entity.type
_entity.pdbx_description
1 polymer ?
#
loop_
_entity_poly.entity_id
_entity_poly.type
_entity_poly.pdbx_seq_one_letter_code
_entity_poly.pdbx_strand_id
1 'polypeptide(L)'
;KAAVDIALHDLVGKLTGQPWFRIWGLDPGKAPDTTFTIGIDTPDVVREKTSECAEQFNILKVKVGLDNDKEMITTIRSITDLPIAVDANQGWKDKDKALEMIWWLKEHGVVMVEQPMPKEMLQENAWLTENSPLPTFADEAVQRLRDIPSIKGAYTGINIKLMKCTGMREAWKMLNYAKAEGMKVMTGCMTETSCAVSAAAQLSPVVDFADLDGNLLIANDRF
;
A
#
# COMPACT_ATOMS: atom_id res chain seq x y z
N LYS A 1 4.02 -17.04 -11.95
CA LYS A 1 2.58 -17.36 -11.86
C LYS A 1 1.74 -16.10 -12.09
N ALA A 2 2.05 -14.96 -11.44
CA ALA A 2 1.30 -13.72 -11.61
C ALA A 2 1.17 -13.31 -13.08
N ALA A 3 2.26 -13.27 -13.84
CA ALA A 3 2.24 -12.90 -15.26
C ALA A 3 1.28 -13.75 -16.11
N VAL A 4 1.23 -15.07 -15.87
CA VAL A 4 0.30 -15.95 -16.57
C VAL A 4 -1.15 -15.71 -16.15
N ASP A 5 -1.40 -15.51 -14.86
CA ASP A 5 -2.73 -15.19 -14.33
C ASP A 5 -3.25 -13.86 -14.89
N ILE A 6 -2.41 -12.82 -14.90
CA ILE A 6 -2.73 -11.51 -15.47
C ILE A 6 -3.03 -11.62 -16.98
N ALA A 7 -2.20 -12.35 -17.74
CA ALA A 7 -2.40 -12.54 -19.17
C ALA A 7 -3.72 -13.29 -19.49
N LEU A 8 -4.08 -14.28 -18.67
CA LEU A 8 -5.35 -14.98 -18.81
C LEU A 8 -6.56 -14.10 -18.49
N HIS A 9 -6.43 -13.24 -17.48
CA HIS A 9 -7.47 -12.25 -17.16
C HIS A 9 -7.61 -11.23 -18.29
N ASP A 10 -6.50 -10.72 -18.84
CA ASP A 10 -6.52 -9.82 -19.99
C ASP A 10 -7.20 -10.48 -21.22
N LEU A 11 -6.85 -11.75 -21.52
CA LEU A 11 -7.48 -12.50 -22.59
C LEU A 11 -8.99 -12.63 -22.39
N VAL A 12 -9.46 -12.99 -21.21
CA VAL A 12 -10.90 -13.11 -20.91
C VAL A 12 -11.58 -11.74 -21.03
N GLY A 13 -10.98 -10.67 -20.53
CA GLY A 13 -11.50 -9.32 -20.68
C GLY A 13 -11.66 -8.91 -22.14
N LYS A 14 -10.68 -9.21 -22.98
CA LYS A 14 -10.73 -8.96 -24.45
C LYS A 14 -11.80 -9.81 -25.14
N LEU A 15 -11.90 -11.09 -24.82
CA LEU A 15 -12.91 -11.99 -25.40
C LEU A 15 -14.34 -11.61 -25.04
N THR A 16 -14.55 -11.10 -23.82
CA THR A 16 -15.88 -10.67 -23.34
C THR A 16 -16.18 -9.20 -23.63
N GLY A 17 -15.21 -8.43 -24.09
CA GLY A 17 -15.34 -6.97 -24.29
C GLY A 17 -15.59 -6.21 -22.99
N GLN A 18 -15.18 -6.75 -21.84
CA GLN A 18 -15.43 -6.15 -20.52
C GLN A 18 -14.14 -6.09 -19.68
N PRO A 19 -13.85 -4.96 -19.01
CA PRO A 19 -12.81 -4.89 -18.02
C PRO A 19 -13.21 -5.66 -16.76
N TRP A 20 -12.22 -6.15 -15.99
CA TRP A 20 -12.49 -7.03 -14.85
C TRP A 20 -13.28 -6.36 -13.73
N PHE A 21 -13.10 -5.07 -13.47
CA PHE A 21 -13.93 -4.38 -12.49
C PHE A 21 -15.43 -4.47 -12.84
N ARG A 22 -15.78 -4.44 -14.13
CA ARG A 22 -17.18 -4.63 -14.58
C ARG A 22 -17.64 -6.09 -14.45
N ILE A 23 -16.76 -7.06 -14.79
CA ILE A 23 -17.07 -8.49 -14.62
C ILE A 23 -17.35 -8.81 -13.14
N TRP A 24 -16.64 -8.13 -12.23
CA TRP A 24 -16.88 -8.24 -10.78
C TRP A 24 -18.03 -7.37 -10.26
N GLY A 25 -18.68 -6.59 -11.11
CA GLY A 25 -19.78 -5.71 -10.73
C GLY A 25 -19.36 -4.50 -9.88
N LEU A 26 -18.12 -4.04 -10.04
CA LEU A 26 -17.56 -2.95 -9.25
C LEU A 26 -17.80 -1.59 -9.90
N ASP A 27 -17.96 -0.57 -9.08
CA ASP A 27 -18.11 0.83 -9.48
C ASP A 27 -16.75 1.54 -9.48
N PRO A 28 -16.18 1.88 -10.66
CA PRO A 28 -14.87 2.52 -10.73
C PRO A 28 -14.82 3.90 -10.04
N GLY A 29 -15.97 4.57 -9.88
CA GLY A 29 -16.04 5.84 -9.16
C GLY A 29 -15.77 5.74 -7.65
N LYS A 30 -15.64 4.52 -7.11
CA LYS A 30 -15.30 4.27 -5.71
C LYS A 30 -13.82 3.95 -5.48
N ALA A 31 -13.01 3.94 -6.54
CA ALA A 31 -11.57 3.72 -6.39
C ALA A 31 -10.94 4.86 -5.60
N PRO A 32 -10.12 4.58 -4.57
CA PRO A 32 -9.34 5.61 -3.92
C PRO A 32 -8.26 6.14 -4.85
N ASP A 33 -7.78 7.36 -4.57
CA ASP A 33 -6.59 7.90 -5.21
C ASP A 33 -5.38 7.03 -4.92
N THR A 34 -4.49 6.89 -5.92
CA THR A 34 -3.21 6.20 -5.70
C THR A 34 -2.23 7.12 -4.98
N THR A 35 -1.43 6.55 -4.09
CA THR A 35 -0.28 7.25 -3.53
C THR A 35 0.81 7.42 -4.60
N PHE A 36 1.71 8.39 -4.36
CA PHE A 36 3.00 8.49 -5.04
C PHE A 36 4.14 8.40 -4.02
N THR A 37 5.14 7.58 -4.31
CA THR A 37 6.19 7.23 -3.35
C THR A 37 7.34 8.25 -3.34
N ILE A 38 7.59 8.84 -2.16
CA ILE A 38 8.80 9.58 -1.83
C ILE A 38 9.75 8.63 -1.12
N GLY A 39 10.86 8.29 -1.77
CA GLY A 39 11.91 7.45 -1.19
C GLY A 39 12.73 8.19 -0.14
N ILE A 40 13.47 7.43 0.66
CA ILE A 40 14.44 7.99 1.62
C ILE A 40 15.59 8.61 0.84
N ASP A 41 15.82 9.92 1.06
CA ASP A 41 16.87 10.68 0.39
C ASP A 41 17.29 11.90 1.25
N THR A 42 18.16 12.74 0.71
CA THR A 42 18.51 14.01 1.36
C THR A 42 17.31 14.97 1.39
N PRO A 43 17.26 15.91 2.36
CA PRO A 43 16.16 16.88 2.44
C PRO A 43 15.93 17.68 1.16
N ASP A 44 16.99 18.00 0.42
CA ASP A 44 16.87 18.77 -0.82
C ASP A 44 16.18 17.96 -1.94
N VAL A 45 16.57 16.69 -2.11
CA VAL A 45 15.92 15.76 -3.06
C VAL A 45 14.48 15.51 -2.66
N VAL A 46 14.21 15.35 -1.37
CA VAL A 46 12.84 15.16 -0.86
C VAL A 46 11.98 16.39 -1.14
N ARG A 47 12.52 17.63 -0.97
CA ARG A 47 11.81 18.86 -1.33
C ARG A 47 11.47 18.93 -2.81
N GLU A 48 12.44 18.66 -3.68
CA GLU A 48 12.26 18.69 -5.12
C GLU A 48 11.17 17.72 -5.55
N LYS A 49 11.29 16.44 -5.17
CA LYS A 49 10.30 15.41 -5.49
C LYS A 49 8.91 15.74 -4.93
N THR A 50 8.83 16.23 -3.70
CA THR A 50 7.54 16.60 -3.08
C THR A 50 6.89 17.75 -3.85
N SER A 51 7.63 18.77 -4.24
CA SER A 51 7.11 19.90 -5.02
C SER A 51 6.58 19.46 -6.39
N GLU A 52 7.27 18.54 -7.06
CA GLU A 52 6.84 17.99 -8.36
C GLU A 52 5.56 17.14 -8.26
N CYS A 53 5.43 16.37 -7.18
CA CYS A 53 4.33 15.42 -7.02
C CYS A 53 3.07 16.03 -6.39
N ALA A 54 3.23 17.07 -5.54
CA ALA A 54 2.12 17.62 -4.76
C ALA A 54 0.99 18.23 -5.61
N GLU A 55 1.28 18.64 -6.84
CA GLU A 55 0.28 19.15 -7.78
C GLU A 55 -0.43 18.04 -8.59
N GLN A 56 0.13 16.82 -8.59
CA GLN A 56 -0.33 15.72 -9.46
C GLN A 56 -1.06 14.62 -8.68
N PHE A 57 -0.79 14.48 -7.38
CA PHE A 57 -1.33 13.43 -6.53
C PHE A 57 -2.08 14.01 -5.33
N ASN A 58 -3.07 13.27 -4.86
CA ASN A 58 -3.91 13.66 -3.72
C ASN A 58 -3.46 13.02 -2.39
N ILE A 59 -2.52 12.08 -2.45
CA ILE A 59 -1.94 11.41 -1.29
C ILE A 59 -0.51 10.98 -1.63
N LEU A 60 0.42 11.13 -0.68
CA LEU A 60 1.81 10.71 -0.83
C LEU A 60 2.08 9.46 0.00
N LYS A 61 2.99 8.60 -0.48
CA LYS A 61 3.58 7.53 0.33
C LYS A 61 5.01 7.89 0.67
N VAL A 62 5.39 7.74 1.93
CA VAL A 62 6.74 8.08 2.40
C VAL A 62 7.38 6.86 3.01
N LYS A 63 8.58 6.52 2.53
CA LYS A 63 9.39 5.47 3.13
C LYS A 63 10.01 5.99 4.40
N VAL A 64 9.85 5.22 5.49
CA VAL A 64 10.36 5.50 6.83
C VAL A 64 10.98 4.23 7.42
N GLY A 65 11.40 4.24 8.67
CA GLY A 65 12.01 3.09 9.36
C GLY A 65 13.51 3.27 9.64
N LEU A 66 14.01 4.50 9.47
CA LEU A 66 15.37 4.91 9.77
C LEU A 66 15.42 6.06 10.79
N ASP A 67 16.61 6.47 11.18
CA ASP A 67 16.81 7.53 12.19
C ASP A 67 16.34 8.92 11.70
N ASN A 68 16.18 9.13 10.39
CA ASN A 68 15.78 10.41 9.78
C ASN A 68 14.27 10.51 9.48
N ASP A 69 13.43 9.61 9.99
CA ASP A 69 11.98 9.58 9.71
C ASP A 69 11.29 10.93 9.96
N LYS A 70 11.61 11.57 11.10
CA LYS A 70 11.03 12.88 11.45
C LYS A 70 11.47 13.99 10.51
N GLU A 71 12.73 13.99 10.10
CA GLU A 71 13.27 14.96 9.15
C GLU A 71 12.57 14.82 7.78
N MET A 72 12.38 13.60 7.31
CA MET A 72 11.64 13.30 6.08
C MET A 72 10.23 13.92 6.12
N ILE A 73 9.47 13.59 7.15
CA ILE A 73 8.06 14.05 7.29
C ILE A 73 8.01 15.59 7.45
N THR A 74 8.85 16.19 8.28
CA THR A 74 8.86 17.67 8.45
C THR A 74 9.28 18.39 7.18
N THR A 75 10.19 17.81 6.39
CA THR A 75 10.58 18.35 5.09
C THR A 75 9.39 18.36 4.12
N ILE A 76 8.65 17.25 4.03
CA ILE A 76 7.46 17.16 3.18
C ILE A 76 6.38 18.15 3.65
N ARG A 77 6.14 18.24 4.95
CA ARG A 77 5.16 19.16 5.55
C ARG A 77 5.50 20.65 5.35
N SER A 78 6.76 20.98 5.11
CA SER A 78 7.13 22.37 4.74
C SER A 78 6.64 22.78 3.34
N ILE A 79 6.14 21.82 2.54
CA ILE A 79 5.73 22.02 1.14
C ILE A 79 4.24 21.77 0.94
N THR A 80 3.67 20.73 1.57
CA THR A 80 2.29 20.31 1.30
C THR A 80 1.59 19.76 2.55
N ASP A 81 0.27 19.98 2.61
CA ASP A 81 -0.64 19.40 3.62
C ASP A 81 -1.35 18.13 3.13
N LEU A 82 -0.97 17.57 1.97
CA LEU A 82 -1.56 16.34 1.45
C LEU A 82 -1.47 15.22 2.48
N PRO A 83 -2.48 14.33 2.58
CA PRO A 83 -2.39 13.17 3.44
C PRO A 83 -1.18 12.29 3.06
N ILE A 84 -0.53 11.72 4.07
CA ILE A 84 0.63 10.85 3.90
C ILE A 84 0.30 9.44 4.40
N ALA A 85 0.57 8.44 3.56
CA ALA A 85 0.75 7.05 3.99
C ALA A 85 2.24 6.81 4.27
N VAL A 86 2.59 6.12 5.35
CA VAL A 86 3.99 5.76 5.60
C VAL A 86 4.20 4.26 5.49
N ASP A 87 5.38 3.87 5.01
CA ASP A 87 5.80 2.47 4.94
C ASP A 87 7.16 2.33 5.63
N ALA A 88 7.13 1.66 6.77
CA ALA A 88 8.33 1.44 7.58
C ALA A 88 9.16 0.23 7.13
N ASN A 89 8.65 -0.59 6.22
CA ASN A 89 9.32 -1.79 5.70
C ASN A 89 10.01 -2.61 6.80
N GLN A 90 9.31 -2.86 7.90
CA GLN A 90 9.82 -3.60 9.05
C GLN A 90 10.94 -2.86 9.84
N GLY A 91 11.09 -1.55 9.65
CA GLY A 91 12.22 -0.78 10.18
C GLY A 91 12.23 -0.64 11.70
N TRP A 92 11.08 -0.50 12.33
CA TRP A 92 10.99 -0.26 13.77
C TRP A 92 11.10 -1.58 14.57
N LYS A 93 11.99 -1.60 15.56
CA LYS A 93 12.32 -2.82 16.34
C LYS A 93 11.83 -2.78 17.78
N ASP A 94 11.40 -1.63 18.27
CA ASP A 94 10.93 -1.38 19.61
C ASP A 94 9.47 -0.90 19.53
N LYS A 95 8.54 -1.66 20.11
CA LYS A 95 7.10 -1.39 20.01
C LYS A 95 6.69 -0.09 20.69
N ASP A 96 7.35 0.29 21.78
CA ASP A 96 7.00 1.50 22.53
C ASP A 96 7.46 2.75 21.74
N LYS A 97 8.68 2.73 21.19
CA LYS A 97 9.17 3.77 20.29
C LYS A 97 8.38 3.86 18.98
N ALA A 98 7.96 2.71 18.45
CA ALA A 98 7.10 2.65 17.27
C ALA A 98 5.76 3.34 17.55
N LEU A 99 5.17 3.09 18.71
CA LEU A 99 3.92 3.74 19.12
C LEU A 99 4.08 5.27 19.29
N GLU A 100 5.16 5.71 19.94
CA GLU A 100 5.49 7.15 20.06
C GLU A 100 5.64 7.80 18.67
N MET A 101 6.33 7.10 17.75
CA MET A 101 6.48 7.57 16.36
C MET A 101 5.13 7.66 15.66
N ILE A 102 4.25 6.67 15.80
CA ILE A 102 2.93 6.67 15.16
C ILE A 102 2.05 7.82 15.69
N TRP A 103 2.09 8.13 16.98
CA TRP A 103 1.40 9.28 17.54
C TRP A 103 1.92 10.59 16.95
N TRP A 104 3.25 10.75 16.87
CA TRP A 104 3.87 11.91 16.25
C TRP A 104 3.50 12.02 14.77
N LEU A 105 3.51 10.90 14.01
CA LEU A 105 3.11 10.85 12.60
C LEU A 105 1.65 11.27 12.41
N LYS A 106 0.75 10.84 13.29
CA LYS A 106 -0.66 11.27 13.26
C LYS A 106 -0.80 12.78 13.38
N GLU A 107 -0.06 13.40 14.29
CA GLU A 107 -0.05 14.87 14.47
C GLU A 107 0.48 15.60 13.23
N HIS A 108 1.25 14.89 12.38
CA HIS A 108 1.79 15.41 11.14
C HIS A 108 1.00 14.96 9.90
N GLY A 109 -0.30 14.59 10.04
CA GLY A 109 -1.20 14.32 8.93
C GLY A 109 -0.98 12.97 8.24
N VAL A 110 -0.28 12.03 8.88
CA VAL A 110 -0.20 10.65 8.40
C VAL A 110 -1.54 9.95 8.65
N VAL A 111 -1.99 9.15 7.68
CA VAL A 111 -3.31 8.50 7.69
C VAL A 111 -3.25 6.99 7.87
N MET A 112 -2.10 6.36 7.64
CA MET A 112 -1.89 4.92 7.83
C MET A 112 -0.41 4.58 7.91
N VAL A 113 -0.09 3.42 8.50
CA VAL A 113 1.26 2.88 8.62
C VAL A 113 1.31 1.48 8.02
N GLU A 114 2.19 1.26 7.04
CA GLU A 114 2.44 -0.03 6.43
C GLU A 114 3.66 -0.69 7.09
N GLN A 115 3.53 -1.96 7.42
CA GLN A 115 4.52 -2.88 8.00
C GLN A 115 5.48 -2.21 9.00
N PRO A 116 4.96 -1.75 10.14
CA PRO A 116 5.76 -0.99 11.11
C PRO A 116 6.95 -1.78 11.67
N MET A 117 6.72 -3.05 12.03
CA MET A 117 7.72 -3.90 12.68
C MET A 117 7.95 -5.18 11.86
N PRO A 118 9.06 -5.94 12.15
CA PRO A 118 9.30 -7.24 11.54
C PRO A 118 8.08 -8.16 11.61
N LYS A 119 7.81 -8.87 10.53
CA LYS A 119 6.67 -9.80 10.44
C LYS A 119 6.75 -10.95 11.46
N GLU A 120 7.95 -11.29 11.90
CA GLU A 120 8.21 -12.31 12.94
C GLU A 120 7.79 -11.83 14.33
N MET A 121 7.73 -10.52 14.55
CA MET A 121 7.30 -9.89 15.81
C MET A 121 5.78 -9.73 15.84
N LEU A 122 5.06 -10.84 15.68
CA LEU A 122 3.60 -10.83 15.51
C LEU A 122 2.86 -10.29 16.74
N GLN A 123 3.35 -10.63 17.95
CA GLN A 123 2.73 -10.18 19.19
C GLN A 123 2.93 -8.68 19.41
N GLU A 124 4.11 -8.17 19.08
CA GLU A 124 4.43 -6.75 19.15
C GLU A 124 3.63 -5.94 18.11
N ASN A 125 3.47 -6.46 16.89
CA ASN A 125 2.60 -5.86 15.87
C ASN A 125 1.14 -5.85 16.33
N ALA A 126 0.65 -6.92 16.97
CA ALA A 126 -0.72 -6.97 17.53
C ALA A 126 -0.92 -5.91 18.61
N TRP A 127 0.01 -5.84 19.56
CA TRP A 127 -0.02 -4.85 20.62
C TRP A 127 0.05 -3.42 20.05
N LEU A 128 0.93 -3.18 19.07
CA LEU A 128 1.09 -1.90 18.41
C LEU A 128 -0.22 -1.49 17.70
N THR A 129 -0.84 -2.41 16.98
CA THR A 129 -2.11 -2.18 16.28
C THR A 129 -3.26 -1.84 17.24
N GLU A 130 -3.36 -2.52 18.36
CA GLU A 130 -4.39 -2.29 19.40
C GLU A 130 -4.25 -0.88 20.02
N ASN A 131 -3.02 -0.38 20.18
CA ASN A 131 -2.75 0.91 20.82
C ASN A 131 -2.53 2.06 19.79
N SER A 132 -2.43 1.75 18.51
CA SER A 132 -2.16 2.72 17.46
C SER A 132 -3.35 3.62 17.17
N PRO A 133 -3.14 4.95 17.09
CA PRO A 133 -4.18 5.89 16.64
C PRO A 133 -4.39 5.87 15.12
N LEU A 134 -3.55 5.15 14.38
CA LEU A 134 -3.60 5.01 12.91
C LEU A 134 -3.79 3.55 12.53
N PRO A 135 -4.49 3.25 11.43
CA PRO A 135 -4.56 1.89 10.93
C PRO A 135 -3.19 1.38 10.49
N THR A 136 -2.90 0.14 10.83
CA THR A 136 -1.67 -0.56 10.44
C THR A 136 -1.96 -1.60 9.36
N PHE A 137 -1.08 -1.73 8.38
CA PHE A 137 -1.24 -2.66 7.26
C PHE A 137 -0.08 -3.65 7.17
N ALA A 138 -0.42 -4.92 6.98
CA ALA A 138 0.55 -5.97 6.69
C ALA A 138 0.97 -5.94 5.22
N ASP A 139 2.26 -5.90 4.93
CA ASP A 139 2.84 -6.11 3.59
C ASP A 139 3.67 -7.39 3.55
N GLU A 140 4.83 -7.40 4.18
CA GLU A 140 5.72 -8.58 4.20
C GLU A 140 5.14 -9.73 5.04
N ALA A 141 4.25 -9.42 5.99
CA ALA A 141 3.58 -10.43 6.82
C ALA A 141 2.46 -11.18 6.08
N VAL A 142 1.99 -10.69 4.94
CA VAL A 142 0.93 -11.33 4.15
C VAL A 142 1.31 -11.41 2.68
N GLN A 143 1.42 -12.61 2.16
CA GLN A 143 1.72 -12.83 0.74
C GLN A 143 0.60 -13.60 0.02
N ARG A 144 -0.11 -14.45 0.72
CA ARG A 144 -1.11 -15.36 0.17
C ARG A 144 -2.36 -15.40 1.04
N LEU A 145 -3.45 -15.89 0.47
CA LEU A 145 -4.71 -16.11 1.20
C LEU A 145 -4.51 -16.86 2.52
N ARG A 146 -3.68 -17.89 2.52
CA ARG A 146 -3.40 -18.74 3.69
C ARG A 146 -2.73 -18.00 4.85
N ASP A 147 -2.11 -16.85 4.58
CA ASP A 147 -1.38 -16.08 5.60
C ASP A 147 -2.32 -15.19 6.42
N ILE A 148 -3.49 -14.82 5.86
CA ILE A 148 -4.44 -13.88 6.49
C ILE A 148 -4.93 -14.35 7.87
N PRO A 149 -5.33 -15.62 8.06
CA PRO A 149 -5.78 -16.09 9.39
C PRO A 149 -4.73 -15.91 10.49
N SER A 150 -3.45 -16.07 10.17
CA SER A 150 -2.35 -16.01 11.15
C SER A 150 -2.01 -14.58 11.60
N ILE A 151 -2.37 -13.57 10.81
CA ILE A 151 -2.09 -12.16 11.11
C ILE A 151 -3.32 -11.37 11.58
N LYS A 152 -4.47 -12.04 11.69
CA LYS A 152 -5.71 -11.41 12.17
C LYS A 152 -5.51 -10.88 13.59
N GLY A 153 -5.85 -9.63 13.81
CA GLY A 153 -5.63 -8.91 15.08
C GLY A 153 -4.24 -8.30 15.23
N ALA A 154 -3.27 -8.72 14.42
CA ALA A 154 -1.95 -8.09 14.42
C ALA A 154 -1.84 -6.87 13.50
N TYR A 155 -2.79 -6.70 12.60
CA TYR A 155 -2.88 -5.56 11.69
C TYR A 155 -4.34 -5.18 11.47
N THR A 156 -4.59 -3.88 11.23
CA THR A 156 -5.92 -3.36 10.86
C THR A 156 -6.31 -3.82 9.46
N GLY A 157 -5.33 -3.98 8.55
CA GLY A 157 -5.54 -4.32 7.16
C GLY A 157 -4.37 -5.06 6.53
N ILE A 158 -4.54 -5.37 5.24
CA ILE A 158 -3.53 -6.05 4.42
C ILE A 158 -3.23 -5.28 3.14
N ASN A 159 -1.98 -5.36 2.67
CA ASN A 159 -1.58 -4.88 1.35
C ASN A 159 -1.48 -6.06 0.38
N ILE A 160 -2.39 -6.09 -0.61
CA ILE A 160 -2.41 -7.10 -1.67
C ILE A 160 -1.57 -6.62 -2.84
N LYS A 161 -0.49 -7.34 -3.15
CA LYS A 161 0.34 -7.13 -4.34
C LYS A 161 0.27 -8.35 -5.25
N LEU A 162 -0.09 -8.17 -6.52
CA LEU A 162 -0.30 -9.28 -7.46
C LEU A 162 0.93 -10.17 -7.60
N MET A 163 2.13 -9.58 -7.54
CA MET A 163 3.38 -10.33 -7.63
C MET A 163 3.63 -11.22 -6.42
N LYS A 164 3.16 -10.83 -5.22
CA LYS A 164 3.23 -11.65 -4.01
C LYS A 164 2.18 -12.77 -4.05
N CYS A 165 0.93 -12.42 -4.35
CA CYS A 165 -0.19 -13.36 -4.24
C CYS A 165 -0.43 -14.21 -5.50
N THR A 166 0.42 -14.07 -6.53
CA THR A 166 0.37 -14.83 -7.79
C THR A 166 -0.73 -14.46 -8.78
N GLY A 167 -1.28 -13.26 -8.68
CA GLY A 167 -2.15 -12.67 -9.69
C GLY A 167 -3.55 -12.32 -9.19
N MET A 168 -4.42 -11.93 -10.12
CA MET A 168 -5.73 -11.34 -9.85
C MET A 168 -6.69 -12.32 -9.17
N ARG A 169 -6.65 -13.61 -9.56
CA ARG A 169 -7.54 -14.62 -8.98
C ARG A 169 -7.31 -14.80 -7.48
N GLU A 170 -6.06 -14.90 -7.05
CA GLU A 170 -5.73 -15.03 -5.62
C GLU A 170 -6.02 -13.71 -4.89
N ALA A 171 -5.66 -12.58 -5.50
CA ALA A 171 -5.94 -11.25 -4.97
C ALA A 171 -7.43 -11.05 -4.67
N TRP A 172 -8.32 -11.45 -5.59
CA TRP A 172 -9.76 -11.39 -5.40
C TRP A 172 -10.24 -12.21 -4.21
N LYS A 173 -9.68 -13.40 -3.99
CA LYS A 173 -9.99 -14.23 -2.83
C LYS A 173 -9.50 -13.59 -1.53
N MET A 174 -8.27 -13.07 -1.53
CA MET A 174 -7.69 -12.38 -0.37
C MET A 174 -8.53 -11.16 0.02
N LEU A 175 -8.92 -10.35 -0.95
CA LEU A 175 -9.77 -9.17 -0.75
C LEU A 175 -11.10 -9.55 -0.09
N ASN A 176 -11.83 -10.51 -0.66
CA ASN A 176 -13.12 -10.92 -0.13
C ASN A 176 -13.00 -11.54 1.27
N TYR A 177 -11.96 -12.35 1.50
CA TYR A 177 -11.73 -12.96 2.80
C TYR A 177 -11.37 -11.88 3.85
N ALA A 178 -10.45 -10.98 3.55
CA ALA A 178 -10.06 -9.91 4.48
C ALA A 178 -11.26 -9.02 4.84
N LYS A 179 -12.08 -8.64 3.86
CA LYS A 179 -13.30 -7.85 4.14
C LYS A 179 -14.32 -8.63 4.96
N ALA A 180 -14.50 -9.92 4.73
CA ALA A 180 -15.39 -10.75 5.54
C ALA A 180 -14.92 -10.88 7.00
N GLU A 181 -13.60 -10.78 7.24
CA GLU A 181 -12.99 -10.75 8.56
C GLU A 181 -12.94 -9.33 9.19
N GLY A 182 -13.53 -8.33 8.52
CA GLY A 182 -13.57 -6.93 9.00
C GLY A 182 -12.24 -6.18 8.85
N MET A 183 -11.29 -6.73 8.08
CA MET A 183 -10.01 -6.07 7.83
C MET A 183 -10.12 -5.05 6.69
N LYS A 184 -9.36 -3.97 6.80
CA LYS A 184 -9.14 -3.05 5.67
C LYS A 184 -8.26 -3.69 4.61
N VAL A 185 -8.41 -3.22 3.37
CA VAL A 185 -7.62 -3.72 2.24
C VAL A 185 -6.95 -2.56 1.52
N MET A 186 -5.69 -2.73 1.23
CA MET A 186 -4.90 -1.91 0.33
C MET A 186 -4.50 -2.75 -0.87
N THR A 187 -4.50 -2.17 -2.07
CA THR A 187 -3.84 -2.76 -3.24
C THR A 187 -2.56 -2.01 -3.51
N GLY A 188 -1.46 -2.74 -3.60
CA GLY A 188 -0.15 -2.19 -3.89
C GLY A 188 0.52 -2.87 -5.08
N CYS A 189 1.69 -2.37 -5.43
CA CYS A 189 2.53 -2.93 -6.46
C CYS A 189 3.98 -3.05 -5.99
N MET A 190 4.80 -3.71 -6.79
CA MET A 190 6.24 -3.56 -6.81
C MET A 190 6.62 -2.49 -7.84
N THR A 191 7.88 -2.27 -8.09
CA THR A 191 8.32 -1.54 -9.28
C THR A 191 8.05 -2.44 -10.50
N GLU A 192 6.95 -2.17 -11.18
CA GLU A 192 6.39 -3.02 -12.25
C GLU A 192 5.88 -2.16 -13.42
N THR A 193 5.66 -2.80 -14.56
CA THR A 193 5.13 -2.14 -15.75
C THR A 193 3.65 -1.77 -15.60
N SER A 194 3.17 -0.83 -16.42
CA SER A 194 1.75 -0.43 -16.47
C SER A 194 0.82 -1.61 -16.78
N CYS A 195 1.28 -2.65 -17.45
CA CYS A 195 0.51 -3.89 -17.63
C CYS A 195 0.12 -4.53 -16.28
N ALA A 196 1.08 -4.68 -15.36
CA ALA A 196 0.81 -5.28 -14.05
C ALA A 196 0.05 -4.33 -13.12
N VAL A 197 0.40 -3.04 -13.13
CA VAL A 197 -0.28 -1.99 -12.37
C VAL A 197 -1.74 -1.87 -12.80
N SER A 198 -2.04 -1.88 -14.11
CA SER A 198 -3.41 -1.86 -14.64
C SER A 198 -4.23 -3.08 -14.21
N ALA A 199 -3.60 -4.25 -14.08
CA ALA A 199 -4.26 -5.44 -13.55
C ALA A 199 -4.61 -5.28 -12.06
N ALA A 200 -3.71 -4.72 -11.25
CA ALA A 200 -3.97 -4.43 -9.84
C ALA A 200 -5.07 -3.37 -9.68
N ALA A 201 -5.09 -2.34 -10.54
CA ALA A 201 -6.09 -1.29 -10.54
C ALA A 201 -7.54 -1.80 -10.74
N GLN A 202 -7.74 -2.99 -11.33
CA GLN A 202 -9.07 -3.59 -11.44
C GLN A 202 -9.71 -3.89 -10.08
N LEU A 203 -8.92 -4.01 -9.01
CA LEU A 203 -9.37 -4.23 -7.63
C LEU A 203 -9.67 -2.92 -6.88
N SER A 204 -9.15 -1.79 -7.37
CA SER A 204 -9.19 -0.50 -6.64
C SER A 204 -10.60 -0.07 -6.20
N PRO A 205 -11.70 -0.32 -6.94
CA PRO A 205 -13.02 0.14 -6.51
C PRO A 205 -13.53 -0.44 -5.19
N VAL A 206 -12.88 -1.44 -4.63
CA VAL A 206 -13.32 -2.11 -3.40
C VAL A 206 -12.24 -2.17 -2.32
N VAL A 207 -11.18 -1.41 -2.46
CA VAL A 207 -10.13 -1.30 -1.44
C VAL A 207 -10.23 0.05 -0.69
N ASP A 208 -9.58 0.12 0.46
CA ASP A 208 -9.55 1.32 1.29
C ASP A 208 -8.41 2.27 0.90
N PHE A 209 -7.31 1.72 0.38
CA PHE A 209 -6.12 2.46 -0.08
C PHE A 209 -5.56 1.83 -1.36
N ALA A 210 -4.92 2.66 -2.20
CA ALA A 210 -4.21 2.22 -3.39
C ALA A 210 -2.79 2.80 -3.41
N ASP A 211 -1.80 1.96 -3.78
CA ASP A 211 -0.38 2.30 -3.94
C ASP A 211 0.11 1.68 -5.26
N LEU A 212 -0.24 2.34 -6.35
CA LEU A 212 -0.13 1.82 -7.71
C LEU A 212 0.73 2.72 -8.60
N ASP A 213 1.83 3.22 -8.07
CA ASP A 213 2.77 4.12 -8.73
C ASP A 213 3.97 3.42 -9.40
N GLY A 214 4.07 2.09 -9.28
CA GLY A 214 5.27 1.35 -9.70
C GLY A 214 5.68 1.54 -11.16
N ASN A 215 4.75 1.77 -12.06
CA ASN A 215 5.04 2.07 -13.46
C ASN A 215 5.54 3.50 -13.69
N LEU A 216 5.25 4.42 -12.78
CA LEU A 216 5.73 5.81 -12.85
C LEU A 216 7.19 5.94 -12.38
N LEU A 217 7.70 4.90 -11.70
CA LEU A 217 9.06 4.85 -11.17
C LEU A 217 10.06 4.19 -12.13
N ILE A 218 9.63 3.81 -13.33
CA ILE A 218 10.49 3.17 -14.36
C ILE A 218 10.51 3.99 -15.65
N ALA A 219 11.69 4.06 -16.29
CA ALA A 219 11.86 4.81 -17.52
C ALA A 219 11.64 3.98 -18.81
N ASN A 220 11.46 2.66 -18.67
CA ASN A 220 11.42 1.73 -19.81
C ASN A 220 10.11 0.93 -19.89
N ASP A 221 9.02 1.49 -19.40
CA ASP A 221 7.68 0.90 -19.57
C ASP A 221 7.35 0.86 -21.07
N ARG A 222 6.90 -0.29 -21.55
CA ARG A 222 6.61 -0.54 -22.97
C ARG A 222 5.12 -0.71 -23.28
N PHE A 223 4.25 -0.50 -22.31
CA PHE A 223 2.81 -0.71 -22.44
C PHE A 223 2.03 0.59 -22.36
#